data_b736d3b514a27e3a96efbf7ba0949a59
#
_entry.id   b736d3b514a27e3a96efbf7ba0949a59
#
_cell.length_a   1.000
_cell.length_b   1.000
_cell.length_c   1.000
_cell.angle_alpha   90.00
_cell.angle_beta   90.00
_cell.angle_gamma   90.00
#
_symmetry.space_group_name_H-M   'P 1'
#
loop_
_entity.id
_entity.type
_entity.pdbx_description
1 polymer ?
#
loop_
_entity_poly.entity_id
_entity_poly.type
_entity_poly.pdbx_seq_one_letter_code
_entity_poly.pdbx_strand_id
1 'polypeptide(L)'
;RDQLPYEIDGVVVKVNRRDWQSRLGMKSRSPRWAIAYKFAPRKEITTVQDIVVSVGRTGTLTPVALLKPVEVGGVTISRATLHNADEVARKDIRIGDTVKVERAGDVIPAIAERIPVLGEQRHTPFCMPDHCPVCGSSVGRDGAYFYCTGQSFCGAQLKGAIEHFASKHALN
;
A
#
# COMPACT_ATOMS: atom_id res chain seq x y z
N ARG A 1 20.26 -15.00 0.12
CA ARG A 1 18.81 -14.77 0.03
C ARG A 1 18.19 -15.78 -0.94
N ASP A 2 18.63 -15.82 -2.19
CA ASP A 2 18.01 -16.60 -3.27
C ASP A 2 18.36 -18.10 -3.27
N GLN A 3 19.21 -18.55 -2.34
CA GLN A 3 19.60 -19.96 -2.16
C GLN A 3 18.82 -20.66 -1.04
N LEU A 4 17.94 -19.94 -0.32
CA LEU A 4 17.14 -20.50 0.75
C LEU A 4 15.83 -21.08 0.20
N PRO A 5 15.33 -22.19 0.74
CA PRO A 5 14.06 -22.80 0.32
C PRO A 5 12.81 -22.00 0.80
N TYR A 6 13.01 -20.83 1.39
CA TYR A 6 11.96 -19.92 1.88
C TYR A 6 12.37 -18.46 1.64
N GLU A 7 11.41 -17.59 1.52
CA GLU A 7 11.65 -16.16 1.37
C GLU A 7 11.99 -15.49 2.69
N ILE A 8 12.91 -14.52 2.61
CA ILE A 8 13.28 -13.65 3.75
C ILE A 8 13.26 -12.18 3.32
N ASP A 9 12.74 -11.32 4.17
CA ASP A 9 12.69 -9.86 3.96
C ASP A 9 13.83 -9.12 4.66
N GLY A 10 14.57 -9.83 5.53
CA GLY A 10 15.71 -9.29 6.23
C GLY A 10 16.35 -10.28 7.19
N VAL A 11 17.32 -9.80 7.95
CA VAL A 11 18.00 -10.54 9.00
C VAL A 11 18.00 -9.75 10.28
N VAL A 12 18.01 -10.45 11.44
CA VAL A 12 18.15 -9.81 12.75
C VAL A 12 19.45 -10.26 13.36
N VAL A 13 20.32 -9.30 13.64
CA VAL A 13 21.58 -9.52 14.38
C VAL A 13 21.30 -9.25 15.85
N LYS A 14 21.69 -10.21 16.72
CA LYS A 14 21.46 -10.13 18.16
C LYS A 14 22.76 -10.37 18.93
N VAL A 15 22.91 -9.68 20.05
CA VAL A 15 23.96 -10.02 21.01
C VAL A 15 23.68 -11.43 21.55
N ASN A 16 24.64 -12.35 21.44
CA ASN A 16 24.43 -13.76 21.79
C ASN A 16 24.33 -13.99 23.31
N ARG A 17 25.11 -13.28 24.09
CA ARG A 17 25.15 -13.46 25.57
C ARG A 17 23.93 -12.85 26.25
N ARG A 18 23.20 -13.65 27.02
CA ARG A 18 21.98 -13.21 27.73
C ARG A 18 22.25 -12.20 28.84
N ASP A 19 23.37 -12.33 29.56
CA ASP A 19 23.79 -11.37 30.58
C ASP A 19 24.01 -9.98 29.97
N TRP A 20 24.59 -9.90 28.77
CA TRP A 20 24.75 -8.65 28.05
C TRP A 20 23.42 -8.11 27.51
N GLN A 21 22.51 -8.96 27.06
CA GLN A 21 21.17 -8.53 26.66
C GLN A 21 20.44 -7.84 27.83
N SER A 22 20.52 -8.43 29.03
CA SER A 22 19.93 -7.87 30.24
C SER A 22 20.57 -6.53 30.63
N ARG A 23 21.89 -6.38 30.49
CA ARG A 23 22.60 -5.10 30.77
C ARG A 23 22.28 -4.01 29.76
N LEU A 24 22.15 -4.34 28.47
CA LEU A 24 21.80 -3.40 27.41
C LEU A 24 20.34 -2.94 27.50
N GLY A 25 19.46 -3.81 27.96
CA GLY A 25 18.06 -3.51 28.19
C GLY A 25 17.25 -3.23 26.92
N MET A 26 16.12 -2.54 27.12
CA MET A 26 15.14 -2.21 26.09
C MET A 26 15.02 -0.70 25.87
N LYS A 27 14.60 -0.30 24.69
CA LYS A 27 13.96 0.99 24.40
C LYS A 27 12.43 0.80 24.50
N SER A 28 11.65 1.87 24.34
CA SER A 28 10.19 1.82 24.43
C SER A 28 9.54 0.75 23.54
N ARG A 29 10.09 0.49 22.36
CA ARG A 29 9.53 -0.45 21.37
C ARG A 29 10.54 -1.42 20.76
N SER A 30 11.79 -1.43 21.22
CA SER A 30 12.84 -2.27 20.63
C SER A 30 13.93 -2.60 21.60
N PRO A 31 14.58 -3.79 21.50
CA PRO A 31 15.75 -4.12 22.28
C PRO A 31 16.98 -3.31 21.84
N ARG A 32 17.86 -2.98 22.79
CA ARG A 32 19.16 -2.35 22.49
C ARG A 32 20.20 -3.36 22.02
N TRP A 33 19.96 -4.63 22.24
CA TRP A 33 20.85 -5.75 21.94
C TRP A 33 20.51 -6.47 20.62
N ALA A 34 19.57 -5.93 19.83
CA ALA A 34 19.23 -6.47 18.51
C ALA A 34 19.05 -5.35 17.49
N ILE A 35 19.44 -5.62 16.25
CA ILE A 35 19.26 -4.74 15.11
C ILE A 35 18.72 -5.56 13.94
N ALA A 36 17.69 -5.04 13.29
CA ALA A 36 17.15 -5.61 12.06
C ALA A 36 17.77 -4.93 10.84
N TYR A 37 18.24 -5.73 9.90
CA TYR A 37 18.64 -5.28 8.58
C TYR A 37 17.62 -5.81 7.57
N LYS A 38 16.83 -4.92 6.99
CA LYS A 38 15.86 -5.27 5.95
C LYS A 38 16.49 -5.19 4.57
N PHE A 39 16.26 -6.22 3.78
CA PHE A 39 16.69 -6.22 2.38
C PHE A 39 15.90 -5.19 1.58
N ALA A 40 16.50 -4.74 0.47
CA ALA A 40 15.78 -3.93 -0.49
C ALA A 40 14.54 -4.68 -1.01
N PRO A 41 13.39 -4.02 -1.15
CA PRO A 41 12.18 -4.63 -1.68
C PRO A 41 12.44 -5.17 -3.09
N ARG A 42 11.78 -6.29 -3.42
CA ARG A 42 11.75 -6.77 -4.80
C ARG A 42 10.91 -5.82 -5.64
N LYS A 43 11.36 -5.55 -6.84
CA LYS A 43 10.70 -4.63 -7.77
C LYS A 43 10.53 -5.34 -9.10
N GLU A 44 9.34 -5.26 -9.66
CA GLU A 44 9.02 -5.82 -10.97
C GLU A 44 8.32 -4.78 -11.84
N ILE A 45 8.38 -4.97 -13.13
CA ILE A 45 7.81 -4.04 -14.12
C ILE A 45 6.48 -4.59 -14.62
N THR A 46 5.46 -3.72 -14.63
CA THR A 46 4.13 -4.05 -15.16
C THR A 46 3.46 -2.82 -15.75
N THR A 47 2.22 -2.98 -16.24
CA THR A 47 1.44 -1.90 -16.87
C THR A 47 0.20 -1.61 -16.04
N VAL A 48 -0.13 -0.34 -15.90
CA VAL A 48 -1.38 0.14 -15.28
C VAL A 48 -2.52 -0.07 -16.26
N GLN A 49 -3.43 -0.96 -15.94
CA GLN A 49 -4.62 -1.25 -16.77
C GLN A 49 -5.75 -0.26 -16.49
N ASP A 50 -5.91 0.14 -15.23
CA ASP A 50 -6.94 1.08 -14.80
C ASP A 50 -6.56 1.70 -13.45
N ILE A 51 -7.22 2.80 -13.08
CA ILE A 51 -7.11 3.42 -11.75
C ILE A 51 -8.51 3.55 -11.17
N VAL A 52 -8.79 2.78 -10.13
CA VAL A 52 -10.08 2.77 -9.44
C VAL A 52 -9.97 3.43 -8.07
N VAL A 53 -11.09 3.92 -7.56
CA VAL A 53 -11.15 4.53 -6.21
C VAL A 53 -11.79 3.56 -5.23
N SER A 54 -11.03 3.19 -4.21
CA SER A 54 -11.50 2.38 -3.08
C SER A 54 -11.97 3.28 -1.95
N VAL A 55 -13.08 2.91 -1.31
CA VAL A 55 -13.65 3.64 -0.16
C VAL A 55 -13.39 2.84 1.10
N GLY A 56 -12.63 3.41 2.01
CA GLY A 56 -12.28 2.78 3.29
C GLY A 56 -13.38 2.93 4.35
N ARG A 57 -13.18 2.27 5.48
CA ARG A 57 -14.08 2.26 6.65
C ARG A 57 -14.44 3.67 7.16
N THR A 58 -13.47 4.56 7.17
CA THR A 58 -13.64 5.96 7.60
C THR A 58 -14.13 6.89 6.49
N GLY A 59 -14.51 6.32 5.33
CA GLY A 59 -14.91 7.09 4.17
C GLY A 59 -13.76 7.58 3.28
N THR A 60 -12.51 7.38 3.69
CA THR A 60 -11.36 7.83 2.91
C THR A 60 -11.33 7.18 1.52
N LEU A 61 -11.23 8.00 0.49
CA LEU A 61 -11.10 7.57 -0.90
C LEU A 61 -9.62 7.39 -1.24
N THR A 62 -9.24 6.17 -1.59
CA THR A 62 -7.87 5.82 -1.93
C THR A 62 -7.78 5.37 -3.37
N PRO A 63 -6.98 6.02 -4.22
CA PRO A 63 -6.75 5.55 -5.58
C PRO A 63 -5.91 4.26 -5.56
N VAL A 64 -6.32 3.29 -6.36
CA VAL A 64 -5.71 1.96 -6.49
C VAL A 64 -5.50 1.67 -7.96
N ALA A 65 -4.26 1.39 -8.33
CA ALA A 65 -3.95 0.93 -9.69
C ALA A 65 -4.31 -0.54 -9.86
N LEU A 66 -5.09 -0.84 -10.89
CA LEU A 66 -5.25 -2.20 -11.42
C LEU A 66 -4.10 -2.45 -12.39
N LEU A 67 -3.36 -3.52 -12.17
CA LEU A 67 -2.14 -3.82 -12.88
C LEU A 67 -2.31 -5.08 -13.74
N LYS A 68 -1.59 -5.15 -14.85
CA LYS A 68 -1.35 -6.43 -15.49
C LYS A 68 -0.68 -7.33 -14.45
N PRO A 69 -1.23 -8.53 -14.17
CA PRO A 69 -0.68 -9.39 -13.12
C PRO A 69 0.82 -9.64 -13.30
N VAL A 70 1.58 -9.46 -12.23
CA VAL A 70 3.03 -9.64 -12.20
C VAL A 70 3.44 -10.33 -10.91
N GLU A 71 4.43 -11.19 -10.98
CA GLU A 71 4.96 -11.92 -9.83
C GLU A 71 6.06 -11.11 -9.13
N VAL A 72 5.84 -10.76 -7.87
CA VAL A 72 6.81 -10.03 -7.04
C VAL A 72 7.04 -10.80 -5.75
N GLY A 73 8.24 -11.38 -5.61
CA GLY A 73 8.57 -12.14 -4.40
C GLY A 73 7.62 -13.31 -4.15
N GLY A 74 7.37 -14.14 -5.16
CA GLY A 74 6.53 -15.35 -5.04
C GLY A 74 5.03 -15.08 -4.90
N VAL A 75 4.59 -13.82 -5.05
CA VAL A 75 3.16 -13.46 -4.99
C VAL A 75 2.76 -12.70 -6.24
N THR A 76 1.65 -13.12 -6.85
CA THR A 76 1.06 -12.43 -8.00
C THR A 76 0.34 -11.15 -7.54
N ILE A 77 0.80 -10.02 -8.03
CA ILE A 77 0.23 -8.70 -7.76
C ILE A 77 -0.58 -8.24 -8.96
N SER A 78 -1.85 -7.93 -8.73
CA SER A 78 -2.76 -7.32 -9.72
C SER A 78 -3.30 -5.96 -9.27
N ARG A 79 -2.97 -5.52 -8.06
CA ARG A 79 -3.42 -4.25 -7.48
C ARG A 79 -2.29 -3.63 -6.66
N ALA A 80 -2.13 -2.31 -6.78
CA ALA A 80 -1.18 -1.56 -5.95
C ALA A 80 -1.80 -0.25 -5.48
N THR A 81 -1.51 0.14 -4.25
CA THR A 81 -1.96 1.42 -3.73
C THR A 81 -1.22 2.57 -4.40
N LEU A 82 -1.93 3.66 -4.64
CA LEU A 82 -1.38 4.94 -5.07
C LEU A 82 -1.37 5.97 -3.93
N HIS A 83 -1.72 5.53 -2.72
CA HIS A 83 -1.78 6.29 -1.47
C HIS A 83 -2.84 7.40 -1.47
N ASN A 84 -2.66 8.47 -2.24
CA ASN A 84 -3.59 9.60 -2.36
C ASN A 84 -3.44 10.29 -3.73
N ALA A 85 -4.30 11.25 -4.02
CA ALA A 85 -4.31 11.98 -5.29
C ALA A 85 -3.02 12.78 -5.54
N ASP A 86 -2.44 13.35 -4.49
CA ASP A 86 -1.21 14.14 -4.61
C ASP A 86 -0.02 13.25 -5.00
N GLU A 87 0.04 12.01 -4.49
CA GLU A 87 1.04 11.01 -4.90
C GLU A 87 0.87 10.56 -6.36
N VAL A 88 -0.39 10.39 -6.80
CA VAL A 88 -0.68 10.09 -8.22
C VAL A 88 -0.18 11.22 -9.12
N ALA A 89 -0.47 12.46 -8.75
CA ALA A 89 -0.03 13.63 -9.49
C ALA A 89 1.50 13.79 -9.45
N ARG A 90 2.12 13.63 -8.27
CA ARG A 90 3.58 13.74 -8.09
C ARG A 90 4.35 12.72 -8.92
N LYS A 91 3.86 11.48 -8.99
CA LYS A 91 4.46 10.40 -9.78
C LYS A 91 4.00 10.44 -11.24
N ASP A 92 3.02 11.27 -11.57
CA ASP A 92 2.37 11.38 -12.88
C ASP A 92 1.97 10.02 -13.45
N ILE A 93 1.29 9.19 -12.61
CA ILE A 93 0.81 7.86 -13.00
C ILE A 93 -0.51 7.97 -13.73
N ARG A 94 -0.60 7.32 -14.91
CA ARG A 94 -1.79 7.29 -15.75
C ARG A 94 -2.10 5.87 -16.20
N ILE A 95 -3.32 5.67 -16.67
CA ILE A 95 -3.72 4.42 -17.33
C ILE A 95 -2.82 4.20 -18.56
N GLY A 96 -2.38 2.97 -18.78
CA GLY A 96 -1.46 2.59 -19.85
C GLY A 96 0.02 2.70 -19.49
N ASP A 97 0.39 3.44 -18.44
CA ASP A 97 1.79 3.62 -18.07
C ASP A 97 2.48 2.31 -17.67
N THR A 98 3.73 2.18 -18.07
CA THR A 98 4.64 1.17 -17.54
C THR A 98 5.20 1.63 -16.21
N VAL A 99 5.07 0.80 -15.18
CA VAL A 99 5.43 1.16 -13.80
C VAL A 99 6.27 0.09 -13.14
N LYS A 100 7.08 0.51 -12.19
CA LYS A 100 7.81 -0.38 -11.29
C LYS A 100 7.01 -0.53 -10.00
N VAL A 101 6.60 -1.77 -9.71
CA VAL A 101 5.87 -2.13 -8.49
C VAL A 101 6.86 -2.72 -7.48
N GLU A 102 6.73 -2.34 -6.23
CA GLU A 102 7.52 -2.88 -5.13
C GLU A 102 6.64 -3.49 -4.06
N ARG A 103 7.16 -4.55 -3.43
CA ARG A 103 6.59 -5.17 -2.24
C ARG A 103 7.70 -5.42 -1.23
N ALA A 104 7.56 -4.85 -0.05
CA ALA A 104 8.47 -5.06 1.07
C ALA A 104 7.81 -6.04 2.07
N GLY A 105 8.24 -7.30 2.05
CA GLY A 105 7.70 -8.34 2.93
C GLY A 105 6.18 -8.52 2.75
N ASP A 106 5.42 -8.51 3.85
CA ASP A 106 3.95 -8.64 3.84
C ASP A 106 3.22 -7.28 3.77
N VAL A 107 3.86 -6.26 3.21
CA VAL A 107 3.29 -4.92 3.06
C VAL A 107 2.45 -4.85 1.77
N ILE A 108 1.44 -3.96 1.78
CA ILE A 108 0.59 -3.68 0.62
C ILE A 108 1.47 -3.23 -0.56
N PRO A 109 1.33 -3.84 -1.75
CA PRO A 109 2.08 -3.45 -2.92
C PRO A 109 1.85 -1.98 -3.28
N ALA A 110 2.92 -1.28 -3.65
CA ALA A 110 2.87 0.11 -4.05
C ALA A 110 3.61 0.34 -5.37
N ILE A 111 3.18 1.34 -6.12
CA ILE A 111 3.92 1.79 -7.29
C ILE A 111 5.10 2.66 -6.82
N ALA A 112 6.33 2.22 -7.10
CA ALA A 112 7.54 2.95 -6.77
C ALA A 112 7.70 4.16 -7.70
N GLU A 113 7.73 3.90 -9.00
CA GLU A 113 7.97 4.91 -10.03
C GLU A 113 7.37 4.51 -11.39
N ARG A 114 7.15 5.49 -12.26
CA ARG A 114 6.84 5.31 -13.67
C ARG A 114 8.12 5.07 -14.46
N ILE A 115 8.06 4.22 -15.48
CA ILE A 115 9.12 4.00 -16.46
C ILE A 115 8.67 4.67 -17.77
N PRO A 116 9.32 5.74 -18.21
CA PRO A 116 9.00 6.37 -19.49
C PRO A 116 9.30 5.42 -20.66
N VAL A 117 8.36 5.27 -21.58
CA VAL A 117 8.52 4.49 -22.82
C VAL A 117 8.51 5.44 -24.00
N LEU A 118 9.47 5.28 -24.90
CA LEU A 118 9.59 6.15 -26.09
C LEU A 118 8.39 5.92 -27.03
N GLY A 119 7.71 7.00 -27.44
CA GLY A 119 6.54 6.92 -28.33
C GLY A 119 5.23 6.54 -27.63
N GLU A 120 5.17 6.51 -26.32
CA GLU A 120 4.01 6.18 -25.54
C GLU A 120 2.90 7.24 -25.71
N GLN A 121 1.70 6.81 -26.12
CA GLN A 121 0.48 7.63 -26.06
C GLN A 121 -0.11 7.50 -24.65
N ARG A 122 -0.10 8.59 -23.91
CA ARG A 122 -0.55 8.59 -22.52
C ARG A 122 -1.99 9.04 -22.41
N HIS A 123 -2.75 8.39 -21.54
CA HIS A 123 -4.09 8.81 -21.15
C HIS A 123 -4.08 10.15 -20.38
N THR A 124 -5.25 10.75 -20.23
CA THR A 124 -5.42 11.95 -19.40
C THR A 124 -4.98 11.71 -17.95
N PRO A 125 -4.50 12.74 -17.24
CA PRO A 125 -4.21 12.65 -15.82
C PRO A 125 -5.42 12.15 -15.02
N PHE A 126 -5.15 11.33 -14.00
CA PHE A 126 -6.19 10.86 -13.10
C PHE A 126 -6.70 12.02 -12.23
N CYS A 127 -8.02 12.10 -12.09
CA CYS A 127 -8.69 13.02 -11.18
C CYS A 127 -9.56 12.22 -10.20
N MET A 128 -9.61 12.66 -8.95
CA MET A 128 -10.54 12.09 -7.97
C MET A 128 -11.98 12.46 -8.35
N PRO A 129 -12.94 11.55 -8.17
CA PRO A 129 -14.34 11.83 -8.46
C PRO A 129 -14.95 12.80 -7.44
N ASP A 130 -15.89 13.63 -7.87
CA ASP A 130 -16.65 14.54 -7.01
C ASP A 130 -17.73 13.82 -6.19
N HIS A 131 -18.06 12.59 -6.59
CA HIS A 131 -19.06 11.75 -5.93
C HIS A 131 -18.48 10.38 -5.59
N CYS A 132 -18.93 9.85 -4.46
CA CYS A 132 -18.51 8.53 -4.00
C CYS A 132 -18.93 7.42 -4.99
N PRO A 133 -18.02 6.59 -5.47
CA PRO A 133 -18.33 5.53 -6.45
C PRO A 133 -19.24 4.44 -5.87
N VAL A 134 -19.44 4.38 -4.55
CA VAL A 134 -20.26 3.35 -3.90
C VAL A 134 -21.67 3.84 -3.58
N CYS A 135 -21.82 5.06 -3.06
CA CYS A 135 -23.11 5.54 -2.61
C CYS A 135 -23.60 6.84 -3.29
N GLY A 136 -22.81 7.43 -4.19
CA GLY A 136 -23.18 8.66 -4.89
C GLY A 136 -23.14 9.94 -4.05
N SER A 137 -22.87 9.86 -2.73
CA SER A 137 -22.76 11.06 -1.89
C SER A 137 -21.56 11.93 -2.33
N SER A 138 -21.63 13.23 -2.02
CA SER A 138 -20.53 14.15 -2.31
C SER A 138 -19.23 13.73 -1.64
N VAL A 139 -18.13 14.10 -2.27
CA VAL A 139 -16.78 13.86 -1.76
C VAL A 139 -16.24 15.16 -1.19
N GLY A 140 -15.83 15.13 0.08
CA GLY A 140 -15.11 16.21 0.74
C GLY A 140 -13.61 16.06 0.58
N ARG A 141 -12.85 17.15 0.79
CA ARG A 141 -11.40 17.14 0.81
C ARG A 141 -10.88 17.72 2.12
N ASP A 142 -9.89 17.04 2.70
CA ASP A 142 -9.13 17.52 3.86
C ASP A 142 -7.64 17.28 3.60
N GLY A 143 -6.90 18.34 3.33
CA GLY A 143 -5.52 18.30 2.91
C GLY A 143 -5.32 17.43 1.66
N ALA A 144 -4.52 16.38 1.78
CA ALA A 144 -4.22 15.43 0.71
C ALA A 144 -5.27 14.31 0.58
N TYR A 145 -6.27 14.25 1.47
CA TYR A 145 -7.23 13.16 1.52
C TYR A 145 -8.59 13.58 1.02
N PHE A 146 -9.25 12.66 0.33
CA PHE A 146 -10.64 12.78 -0.09
C PHE A 146 -11.48 11.80 0.71
N TYR A 147 -12.71 12.17 1.04
CA TYR A 147 -13.59 11.34 1.84
C TYR A 147 -15.05 11.44 1.41
N CYS A 148 -15.74 10.30 1.50
CA CYS A 148 -17.16 10.20 1.26
C CYS A 148 -17.94 10.74 2.46
N THR A 149 -18.84 11.69 2.23
CA THR A 149 -19.68 12.30 3.27
C THR A 149 -20.89 11.45 3.65
N GLY A 150 -21.14 10.32 2.97
CA GLY A 150 -22.31 9.45 3.14
C GLY A 150 -22.35 8.68 4.46
N GLN A 151 -21.24 8.63 5.21
CA GLN A 151 -21.17 7.97 6.54
C GLN A 151 -21.86 6.60 6.57
N SER A 152 -22.81 6.38 7.49
CA SER A 152 -23.55 5.11 7.64
C SER A 152 -24.44 4.74 6.44
N PHE A 153 -24.75 5.68 5.56
CA PHE A 153 -25.47 5.40 4.31
C PHE A 153 -24.58 4.83 3.22
N CYS A 154 -23.26 4.94 3.35
CA CYS A 154 -22.31 4.36 2.41
C CYS A 154 -22.08 2.89 2.73
N GLY A 155 -22.48 2.00 1.82
CA GLY A 155 -22.31 0.55 1.99
C GLY A 155 -20.86 0.12 2.22
N ALA A 156 -19.87 0.81 1.64
CA ALA A 156 -18.45 0.51 1.88
C ALA A 156 -18.03 0.85 3.31
N GLN A 157 -18.48 2.00 3.83
CA GLN A 157 -18.17 2.42 5.20
C GLN A 157 -18.85 1.51 6.22
N LEU A 158 -20.13 1.17 5.99
CA LEU A 158 -20.88 0.26 6.85
C LEU A 158 -20.22 -1.13 6.88
N LYS A 159 -19.91 -1.71 5.70
CA LYS A 159 -19.21 -2.99 5.60
C LYS A 159 -17.89 -2.97 6.36
N GLY A 160 -17.06 -1.96 6.12
CA GLY A 160 -15.77 -1.83 6.79
C GLY A 160 -15.88 -1.62 8.31
N ALA A 161 -16.94 -0.95 8.80
CA ALA A 161 -17.22 -0.81 10.22
C ALA A 161 -17.59 -2.16 10.87
N ILE A 162 -18.42 -2.97 10.21
CA ILE A 162 -18.79 -4.31 10.67
C ILE A 162 -17.58 -5.24 10.69
N GLU A 163 -16.79 -5.26 9.62
CA GLU A 163 -15.56 -6.05 9.54
C GLU A 163 -14.57 -5.68 10.65
N HIS A 164 -14.40 -4.39 10.90
CA HIS A 164 -13.55 -3.92 12.00
C HIS A 164 -14.10 -4.33 13.37
N PHE A 165 -15.39 -4.19 13.59
CA PHE A 165 -16.04 -4.60 14.84
C PHE A 165 -15.85 -6.09 15.11
N ALA A 166 -15.98 -6.93 14.09
CA ALA A 166 -15.76 -8.38 14.18
C ALA A 166 -14.27 -8.80 14.18
N SER A 167 -13.35 -7.84 14.05
CA SER A 167 -11.91 -8.15 14.02
C SER A 167 -11.33 -8.32 15.42
N LYS A 168 -10.19 -9.00 15.52
CA LYS A 168 -9.42 -9.16 16.78
C LYS A 168 -9.03 -7.84 17.44
N HIS A 169 -8.97 -6.74 16.68
CA HIS A 169 -8.57 -5.43 17.21
C HIS A 169 -9.69 -4.70 17.97
N ALA A 170 -10.94 -5.10 17.79
CA ALA A 170 -12.09 -4.46 18.42
C ALA A 170 -12.76 -5.34 19.50
N LEU A 171 -12.59 -6.66 19.43
CA LEU A 171 -13.22 -7.64 20.33
C LEU A 171 -12.26 -8.20 21.40
N ASN A 172 -11.04 -7.68 21.52
CA ASN A 172 -10.09 -8.04 22.60
C ASN A 172 -10.18 -7.04 23.75
#